data_435d5b6633b4eafa8d9c7fa65079a708
#
_entry.id   435d5b6633b4eafa8d9c7fa65079a708
#
_cell.length_a   1.000
_cell.length_b   1.000
_cell.length_c   1.000
_cell.angle_alpha   90.00
_cell.angle_beta   90.00
_cell.angle_gamma   90.00
#
_symmetry.space_group_name_H-M   'P 1'
#
loop_
_entity.id
_entity.type
_entity.pdbx_description
1 polymer ?
#
loop_
_entity_poly.entity_id
_entity_poly.type
_entity_poly.pdbx_seq_one_letter_code
_entity_poly.pdbx_strand_id
1 'polypeptide(L)' 'MLDEMYESLLNAIIIQGYNDYLDALKKNDRKRIAEVEDSFINNPWLFSFYEVEPETLLRKARKEIANGIYNKRAILQDV' A
#
# COMPACT_ATOMS: atom_id res chain seq x y z
N MET A 1 -4.72 21.19 -17.15
CA MET A 1 -5.64 20.09 -17.49
C MET A 1 -4.93 18.76 -17.69
N LEU A 2 -3.87 18.73 -18.49
CA LEU A 2 -3.06 17.50 -18.64
C LEU A 2 -2.47 17.05 -17.32
N ASP A 3 -2.06 17.99 -16.47
CA ASP A 3 -1.46 17.68 -15.17
C ASP A 3 -2.44 17.03 -14.21
N GLU A 4 -3.71 17.49 -14.24
CA GLU A 4 -4.76 16.92 -13.39
C GLU A 4 -5.10 15.50 -13.80
N MET A 5 -5.17 15.24 -15.11
CA MET A 5 -5.43 13.90 -15.62
C MET A 5 -4.29 12.95 -15.28
N TYR A 6 -3.06 13.44 -15.41
CA TYR A 6 -1.86 12.66 -15.10
C TYR A 6 -1.80 12.33 -13.60
N GLU A 7 -2.09 13.33 -12.76
CA GLU A 7 -2.13 13.13 -11.30
C GLU A 7 -3.21 12.12 -10.91
N SER A 8 -4.40 12.22 -11.50
CA SER A 8 -5.48 11.27 -11.24
C SER A 8 -5.09 9.86 -11.62
N LEU A 9 -4.40 9.69 -12.75
CA LEU A 9 -3.94 8.38 -13.20
C LEU A 9 -2.92 7.80 -12.24
N LEU A 10 -1.94 8.60 -11.84
CA LEU A 10 -0.92 8.16 -10.88
C LEU A 10 -1.55 7.80 -9.53
N ASN A 11 -2.50 8.60 -9.09
CA ASN A 11 -3.22 8.35 -7.84
C ASN A 11 -3.95 7.02 -7.89
N ALA A 12 -4.63 6.73 -9.00
CA ALA A 12 -5.34 5.47 -9.19
C ALA A 12 -4.39 4.27 -9.15
N ILE A 13 -3.23 4.39 -9.79
CA ILE A 13 -2.21 3.34 -9.80
C ILE A 13 -1.68 3.08 -8.40
N ILE A 14 -1.40 4.15 -7.64
CA ILE A 14 -0.89 4.05 -6.27
C ILE A 14 -1.93 3.41 -5.36
N ILE A 15 -3.18 3.85 -5.45
CA ILE A 15 -4.28 3.31 -4.63
C ILE A 15 -4.48 1.83 -4.92
N GLN A 16 -4.51 1.46 -6.19
CA GLN A 16 -4.67 0.06 -6.57
C GLN A 16 -3.51 -0.79 -6.07
N GLY A 17 -2.28 -0.30 -6.25
CA GLY A 17 -1.09 -1.00 -5.77
C GLY A 17 -1.10 -1.14 -4.25
N TYR A 18 -1.52 -0.10 -3.55
CA TYR A 18 -1.64 -0.12 -2.09
C TYR A 18 -2.66 -1.17 -1.63
N ASN A 19 -3.82 -1.20 -2.28
CA ASN A 19 -4.85 -2.18 -1.96
C ASN A 19 -4.40 -3.61 -2.27
N ASP A 20 -3.71 -3.80 -3.38
CA ASP A 20 -3.14 -5.10 -3.74
C ASP A 20 -2.11 -5.56 -2.71
N TYR A 21 -1.31 -4.61 -2.21
CA TYR A 21 -0.31 -4.89 -1.19
C TYR A 21 -0.97 -5.30 0.13
N LEU A 22 -2.00 -4.57 0.56
CA LEU A 22 -2.76 -4.94 1.76
C LEU A 22 -3.35 -6.34 1.63
N ASP A 23 -3.93 -6.66 0.49
CA ASP A 23 -4.51 -7.98 0.24
C ASP A 23 -3.45 -9.07 0.28
N ALA A 24 -2.31 -8.82 -0.36
CA ALA A 24 -1.18 -9.76 -0.37
C ALA A 24 -0.64 -10.00 1.04
N LEU A 25 -0.56 -8.94 1.86
CA LEU A 25 -0.12 -9.06 3.25
C LEU A 25 -1.10 -9.89 4.06
N LYS A 26 -2.40 -9.68 3.88
CA LYS A 26 -3.44 -10.44 4.58
C LYS A 26 -3.38 -11.91 4.23
N LYS A 27 -3.10 -12.23 2.98
CA LYS A 27 -3.01 -13.61 2.49
C LYS A 27 -1.63 -14.23 2.67
N ASN A 28 -0.66 -13.44 3.11
CA ASN A 28 0.74 -13.85 3.23
C ASN A 28 1.30 -14.36 1.90
N ASP A 29 0.92 -13.72 0.80
CA ASP A 29 1.38 -14.04 -0.54
C ASP A 29 2.71 -13.35 -0.80
N ARG A 30 3.80 -14.04 -0.49
CA ARG A 30 5.16 -13.48 -0.55
C ARG A 30 5.54 -13.01 -1.95
N LYS A 31 5.13 -13.75 -2.97
CA LYS A 31 5.46 -13.39 -4.35
C LYS A 31 4.81 -12.07 -4.74
N ARG A 32 3.54 -11.91 -4.41
CA ARG A 32 2.80 -10.68 -4.71
C ARG A 32 3.29 -9.50 -3.88
N ILE A 33 3.62 -9.74 -2.62
CA ILE A 33 4.24 -8.73 -1.75
C ILE A 33 5.50 -8.18 -2.40
N ALA A 34 6.40 -9.07 -2.84
CA ALA A 34 7.64 -8.68 -3.48
C ALA A 34 7.41 -7.93 -4.79
N GLU A 35 6.43 -8.35 -5.58
CA GLU A 35 6.09 -7.70 -6.85
C GLU A 35 5.63 -6.26 -6.64
N VAL A 36 4.77 -6.02 -5.65
CA VAL A 36 4.29 -4.67 -5.37
C VAL A 36 5.42 -3.80 -4.79
N GLU A 37 6.21 -4.34 -3.88
CA GLU A 37 7.35 -3.62 -3.31
C GLU A 37 8.33 -3.20 -4.40
N ASP A 38 8.67 -4.12 -5.28
CA ASP A 38 9.56 -3.85 -6.42
C ASP A 38 8.97 -2.77 -7.35
N SER A 39 7.70 -2.88 -7.65
CA SER A 39 7.01 -1.93 -8.53
C SER A 39 7.07 -0.52 -7.97
N PHE A 40 6.83 -0.35 -6.67
CA PHE A 40 6.84 0.97 -6.04
C PHE A 40 8.26 1.51 -5.91
N ILE A 41 9.21 0.70 -5.47
CA ILE A 41 10.58 1.13 -5.23
C ILE A 41 11.30 1.46 -6.54
N ASN A 42 11.07 0.68 -7.59
CA ASN A 42 11.72 0.87 -8.87
C ASN A 42 11.08 1.95 -9.73
N ASN A 43 9.90 2.45 -9.34
CA ASN A 43 9.18 3.49 -10.06
C ASN A 43 8.84 4.66 -9.15
N PRO A 44 9.84 5.35 -8.58
CA PRO A 44 9.59 6.45 -7.65
C PRO A 44 8.86 7.63 -8.30
N TRP A 45 8.88 7.72 -9.64
CA TRP A 45 8.17 8.75 -10.38
C TRP A 45 6.66 8.70 -10.18
N LEU A 46 6.12 7.55 -9.75
CA LEU A 46 4.70 7.42 -9.40
C LEU A 46 4.30 8.37 -8.27
N PHE A 47 5.26 8.70 -7.41
CA PHE A 47 5.04 9.53 -6.23
C PHE A 47 5.48 10.98 -6.43
N SER A 48 5.69 11.40 -7.68
CA SER A 48 6.21 12.74 -7.99
C SER A 48 5.31 13.89 -7.53
N PHE A 49 4.01 13.64 -7.37
CA PHE A 49 3.05 14.64 -6.87
C PHE A 49 2.83 14.56 -5.37
N TYR A 50 3.53 13.68 -4.68
CA TYR A 50 3.35 13.46 -3.25
C TYR A 50 4.67 13.65 -2.51
N GLU A 51 4.57 14.11 -1.27
CA GLU A 51 5.74 14.26 -0.39
C GLU A 51 5.99 12.98 0.41
N VAL A 52 5.62 11.84 -0.15
CA VAL A 52 5.74 10.54 0.50
C VAL A 52 6.62 9.63 -0.36
N GLU A 53 7.59 8.99 0.27
CA GLU A 53 8.41 8.01 -0.41
C GLU A 53 7.68 6.66 -0.50
N PRO A 54 7.94 5.87 -1.56
CA PRO A 54 7.32 4.55 -1.71
C PRO A 54 7.51 3.66 -0.48
N GLU A 55 8.70 3.68 0.08
CA GLU A 55 9.03 2.87 1.25
C GLU A 55 8.19 3.23 2.47
N THR A 56 7.91 4.52 2.65
CA THR A 56 7.06 4.99 3.75
C THR A 56 5.65 4.45 3.61
N LEU A 57 5.11 4.45 2.40
CA LEU A 57 3.77 3.95 2.14
C LEU A 57 3.67 2.44 2.37
N LEU A 58 4.68 1.69 1.94
CA LEU A 58 4.75 0.25 2.16
C LEU A 58 4.83 -0.09 3.64
N ARG A 59 5.61 0.68 4.39
CA ARG A 59 5.72 0.51 5.84
C ARG A 59 4.39 0.78 6.53
N LYS A 60 3.68 1.81 6.09
CA LYS A 60 2.36 2.14 6.63
C LYS A 60 1.37 1.00 6.41
N ALA A 61 1.38 0.40 5.23
CA ALA A 61 0.52 -0.74 4.91
C ALA A 61 0.78 -1.92 5.84
N ARG A 62 2.05 -2.26 6.04
CA ARG A 62 2.42 -3.35 6.95
C ARG A 62 1.95 -3.08 8.38
N LYS A 63 2.08 -1.82 8.81
CA LYS A 63 1.64 -1.42 10.14
C LYS A 63 0.12 -1.50 10.30
N GLU A 64 -0.62 -1.10 9.28
CA GLU A 64 -2.09 -1.18 9.29
C GLU A 64 -2.58 -2.61 9.40
N ILE A 65 -1.96 -3.53 8.66
CA ILE A 65 -2.33 -4.95 8.72
C ILE A 65 -2.04 -5.52 10.11
N ALA A 66 -0.88 -5.22 10.67
CA ALA A 66 -0.51 -5.69 12.01
C ALA A 66 -1.48 -5.15 13.07
N ASN A 67 -1.83 -3.86 12.98
CA ASN A 67 -2.77 -3.23 13.93
C ASN A 67 -4.18 -3.79 13.76
N GLY A 68 -4.60 -4.05 12.53
CA GLY A 68 -5.90 -4.62 12.24
C GLY A 68 -6.07 -6.01 12.82
N ILE A 69 -5.06 -6.85 12.68
CA ILE A 69 -5.04 -8.20 13.26
C ILE A 69 -5.09 -8.12 14.79
N TYR A 70 -4.29 -7.22 15.36
CA TYR A 70 -4.25 -7.03 16.80
C TYR A 70 -5.60 -6.57 17.35
N ASN A 71 -6.22 -5.61 16.68
CA ASN A 71 -7.52 -5.08 17.09
C ASN A 71 -8.62 -6.15 17.02
N LYS A 72 -8.58 -7.00 16.01
CA LYS A 72 -9.54 -8.12 15.88
C LYS A 72 -9.41 -9.09 17.04
N ARG A 73 -8.18 -9.39 17.45
CA ARG A 73 -7.95 -10.27 18.60
C ARG A 73 -8.47 -9.65 19.89
N ALA A 74 -8.26 -8.36 20.07
CA ALA A 74 -8.77 -7.64 21.25
C ALA A 74 -10.29 -7.69 21.31
N ILE A 75 -10.96 -7.47 20.18
CA ILE A 75 -12.42 -7.53 20.11
C ILE A 75 -12.94 -8.93 20.46
N LEU A 76 -12.28 -9.96 19.92
CA LEU A 76 -12.67 -11.34 20.18
C LEU A 76 -12.45 -11.74 21.64
N GLN A 77 -11.46 -11.15 22.29
CA GLN A 77 -11.17 -11.43 23.70
C GLN A 77 -12.17 -10.77 24.64
N ASP A 78 -12.77 -9.67 24.21
CA ASP A 78 -13.77 -8.96 25.01
C ASP A 78 -15.16 -9.60 24.95
N VAL A 79 -15.34 -10.55 24.06
CA VAL A 79 -16.58 -11.30 23.92
C VAL A 79 -16.47 -12.65 24.62
#